data_3285008aba3def5e1d2282ef8333a1af
#
_entry.id   3285008aba3def5e1d2282ef8333a1af
#
_cell.length_a   1.000
_cell.length_b   1.000
_cell.length_c   1.000
_cell.angle_alpha   90.00
_cell.angle_beta   90.00
_cell.angle_gamma   90.00
#
_symmetry.space_group_name_H-M   'P 1'
#
loop_
_entity.id
_entity.type
_entity.pdbx_description
1 polymer ?
#
loop_
_entity_poly.entity_id
_entity_poly.type
_entity_poly.pdbx_seq_one_letter_code
_entity_poly.pdbx_strand_id
1 'polypeptide(L)'
;MNMKFGVFDHLDRGQVSIQDHFENRLKLAEIYDRAGFYAYHIAEHHGTPLGMASSPSVFLAAVAQRTKRLRFGPLVYTLSLTHPIRIIEEVCMLDQMSGGRLELGIGRGSSPYEMGYFGVNAENSGKLYIESFDVVMMGLKERLINFEGEHFNFKNVPIELECIQKPTPPIWYGMSQPHAVPWAAQNNVNIVCNGPGAPVKAITDRYREVWAEQNSDLQDMPKMGLGRHIVIAESYEKAYALGKKGFDKWYQSLQYLWRANGNPMTKYSIPEDYDAAVKGGIVLVGTSAQVREQLEREIEITGVNYILTRFAFGDLSLEESRYSLESFESEVMPAFEDSMALA
;
A
#
# COMPACT_ATOMS: atom_id res chain seq x y z
N MET A 1 21.66 2.97 0.96
CA MET A 1 20.44 2.19 1.32
C MET A 1 20.03 1.34 0.14
N ASN A 2 19.73 0.04 0.37
CA ASN A 2 19.21 -0.83 -0.69
C ASN A 2 17.81 -0.43 -1.09
N MET A 3 17.60 -0.01 -2.35
CA MET A 3 16.27 0.19 -2.89
C MET A 3 15.50 -1.12 -2.87
N LYS A 4 14.26 -1.11 -2.39
CA LYS A 4 13.36 -2.25 -2.44
C LYS A 4 12.14 -1.90 -3.29
N PHE A 5 11.62 -2.92 -3.97
CA PHE A 5 10.44 -2.82 -4.79
C PHE A 5 9.32 -3.66 -4.20
N GLY A 6 8.16 -3.10 -4.10
CA GLY A 6 6.93 -3.80 -3.76
C GLY A 6 5.81 -3.42 -4.71
N VAL A 7 4.65 -3.98 -4.46
CA VAL A 7 3.48 -3.75 -5.27
C VAL A 7 2.35 -3.22 -4.40
N PHE A 8 1.60 -2.25 -4.91
CA PHE A 8 0.34 -1.82 -4.31
C PHE A 8 -0.80 -2.04 -5.30
N ASP A 9 -1.84 -2.72 -4.89
CA ASP A 9 -2.98 -3.05 -5.73
C ASP A 9 -4.30 -2.63 -5.04
N HIS A 10 -5.14 -1.91 -5.75
CA HIS A 10 -6.50 -1.65 -5.30
C HIS A 10 -7.43 -2.83 -5.57
N LEU A 11 -7.05 -3.78 -6.43
CA LEU A 11 -7.95 -4.77 -7.04
C LEU A 11 -9.17 -4.07 -7.64
N ASP A 12 -8.96 -2.95 -8.32
CA ASP A 12 -10.04 -2.17 -8.89
C ASP A 12 -10.72 -2.91 -10.05
N ARG A 13 -12.03 -2.71 -10.18
CA ARG A 13 -12.88 -3.45 -11.11
C ARG A 13 -12.52 -3.18 -12.56
N GLY A 14 -12.00 -4.21 -13.25
CA GLY A 14 -11.86 -4.26 -14.69
C GLY A 14 -13.10 -4.86 -15.39
N GLN A 15 -12.94 -5.26 -16.65
CA GLN A 15 -14.04 -5.78 -17.49
C GLN A 15 -14.23 -7.31 -17.41
N VAL A 16 -13.25 -8.05 -16.87
CA VAL A 16 -13.33 -9.50 -16.73
C VAL A 16 -14.32 -9.92 -15.64
N SER A 17 -14.72 -11.20 -15.62
CA SER A 17 -15.53 -11.73 -14.51
C SER A 17 -14.82 -11.53 -13.16
N ILE A 18 -15.58 -11.44 -12.06
CA ILE A 18 -14.98 -11.30 -10.72
C ILE A 18 -14.11 -12.51 -10.39
N GLN A 19 -14.52 -13.70 -10.79
CA GLN A 19 -13.72 -14.91 -10.61
C GLN A 19 -12.36 -14.81 -11.33
N ASP A 20 -12.37 -14.43 -12.62
CA ASP A 20 -11.13 -14.25 -13.39
C ASP A 20 -10.30 -13.10 -12.84
N HIS A 21 -10.95 -12.03 -12.35
CA HIS A 21 -10.27 -10.90 -11.74
C HIS A 21 -9.41 -11.34 -10.54
N PHE A 22 -9.97 -12.09 -9.60
CA PHE A 22 -9.22 -12.60 -8.46
C PHE A 22 -8.12 -13.58 -8.89
N GLU A 23 -8.43 -14.52 -9.78
CA GLU A 23 -7.43 -15.48 -10.27
C GLU A 23 -6.27 -14.78 -11.00
N ASN A 24 -6.56 -13.74 -11.80
CA ASN A 24 -5.53 -12.96 -12.49
C ASN A 24 -4.61 -12.23 -11.50
N ARG A 25 -5.17 -11.66 -10.43
CA ARG A 25 -4.34 -11.01 -9.38
C ARG A 25 -3.49 -12.02 -8.61
N LEU A 26 -4.00 -13.23 -8.34
CA LEU A 26 -3.22 -14.30 -7.71
C LEU A 26 -2.08 -14.78 -8.63
N LYS A 27 -2.32 -14.91 -9.94
CA LYS A 27 -1.25 -15.19 -10.93
C LYS A 27 -0.17 -14.11 -10.95
N LEU A 28 -0.54 -12.84 -10.88
CA LEU A 28 0.43 -11.74 -10.76
C LEU A 28 1.21 -11.83 -9.44
N ALA A 29 0.56 -12.15 -8.32
CA ALA A 29 1.24 -12.33 -7.03
C ALA A 29 2.30 -13.45 -7.09
N GLU A 30 2.03 -14.56 -7.80
CA GLU A 30 3.01 -15.61 -8.05
C GLU A 30 4.21 -15.12 -8.87
N ILE A 31 3.97 -14.21 -9.83
CA ILE A 31 5.06 -13.62 -10.62
C ILE A 31 5.87 -12.67 -9.72
N TYR A 32 5.24 -11.81 -8.92
CA TYR A 32 5.93 -10.95 -7.95
C TYR A 32 6.81 -11.76 -6.98
N ASP A 33 6.32 -12.93 -6.52
CA ASP A 33 7.09 -13.84 -5.65
C ASP A 33 8.35 -14.36 -6.35
N ARG A 34 8.24 -14.78 -7.62
CA ARG A 34 9.39 -15.27 -8.41
C ARG A 34 10.37 -14.15 -8.77
N ALA A 35 9.86 -12.98 -9.11
CA ALA A 35 10.61 -11.80 -9.49
C ALA A 35 11.38 -11.11 -8.33
N GLY A 36 11.15 -11.56 -7.08
CA GLY A 36 11.87 -11.05 -5.93
C GLY A 36 11.36 -9.71 -5.39
N PHE A 37 10.12 -9.32 -5.69
CA PHE A 37 9.50 -8.17 -5.05
C PHE A 37 9.45 -8.37 -3.53
N TYR A 38 9.64 -7.29 -2.77
CA TYR A 38 9.66 -7.34 -1.32
C TYR A 38 8.29 -7.67 -0.74
N ALA A 39 7.24 -6.94 -1.15
CA ALA A 39 5.90 -7.17 -0.63
C ALA A 39 4.80 -6.81 -1.64
N TYR A 40 3.65 -7.47 -1.49
CA TYR A 40 2.40 -7.18 -2.17
C TYR A 40 1.38 -6.61 -1.19
N HIS A 41 1.01 -5.36 -1.39
CA HIS A 41 0.06 -4.64 -0.54
C HIS A 41 -1.25 -4.44 -1.27
N ILE A 42 -2.37 -4.59 -0.55
CA ILE A 42 -3.70 -4.35 -1.11
C ILE A 42 -4.47 -3.29 -0.31
N ALA A 43 -5.27 -2.51 -1.02
CA ALA A 43 -6.17 -1.55 -0.40
C ALA A 43 -7.45 -2.20 0.14
N GLU A 44 -8.05 -1.59 1.17
CA GLU A 44 -9.40 -1.89 1.64
C GLU A 44 -10.35 -0.78 1.19
N HIS A 45 -11.37 -1.16 0.42
CA HIS A 45 -12.45 -0.28 -0.03
C HIS A 45 -13.79 -1.01 -0.06
N HIS A 46 -14.89 -0.28 0.20
CA HIS A 46 -16.21 -0.83 0.36
C HIS A 46 -17.24 -0.13 -0.52
N GLY A 47 -18.13 -0.92 -1.17
CA GLY A 47 -19.23 -0.38 -1.97
C GLY A 47 -18.80 0.43 -3.20
N THR A 48 -17.61 0.19 -3.71
CA THR A 48 -16.99 0.94 -4.80
C THR A 48 -16.27 0.02 -5.79
N PRO A 49 -16.20 0.35 -7.08
CA PRO A 49 -15.38 -0.38 -8.02
C PRO A 49 -13.86 -0.19 -7.80
N LEU A 50 -13.44 0.66 -6.85
CA LEU A 50 -12.03 0.89 -6.57
C LEU A 50 -11.36 -0.32 -5.92
N GLY A 51 -12.08 -1.15 -5.15
CA GLY A 51 -11.49 -2.32 -4.51
C GLY A 51 -12.44 -3.51 -4.44
N MET A 52 -12.07 -4.61 -5.11
CA MET A 52 -12.85 -5.86 -5.06
C MET A 52 -12.47 -6.75 -3.88
N ALA A 53 -11.32 -6.53 -3.24
CA ALA A 53 -10.91 -7.22 -2.01
C ALA A 53 -11.38 -6.47 -0.76
N SER A 54 -12.70 -6.29 -0.62
CA SER A 54 -13.31 -5.53 0.48
C SER A 54 -13.04 -6.14 1.87
N SER A 55 -12.66 -7.42 1.94
CA SER A 55 -12.07 -8.06 3.12
C SER A 55 -10.63 -8.45 2.79
N PRO A 56 -9.65 -7.60 3.10
CA PRO A 56 -8.26 -7.87 2.75
C PRO A 56 -7.77 -9.24 3.23
N SER A 57 -8.14 -9.65 4.44
CA SER A 57 -7.73 -10.93 5.03
C SER A 57 -8.13 -12.14 4.20
N VAL A 58 -9.32 -12.11 3.57
CA VAL A 58 -9.80 -13.22 2.73
C VAL A 58 -8.92 -13.39 1.49
N PHE A 59 -8.61 -12.30 0.79
CA PHE A 59 -7.76 -12.35 -0.39
C PHE A 59 -6.30 -12.63 -0.04
N LEU A 60 -5.79 -12.02 1.03
CA LEU A 60 -4.41 -12.20 1.48
C LEU A 60 -4.14 -13.63 1.99
N ALA A 61 -5.16 -14.33 2.53
CA ALA A 61 -5.03 -15.75 2.85
C ALA A 61 -4.75 -16.60 1.59
N ALA A 62 -5.40 -16.29 0.48
CA ALA A 62 -5.12 -16.94 -0.80
C ALA A 62 -3.71 -16.59 -1.32
N VAL A 63 -3.29 -15.33 -1.23
CA VAL A 63 -1.91 -14.89 -1.58
C VAL A 63 -0.88 -15.65 -0.74
N ALA A 64 -1.11 -15.79 0.57
CA ALA A 64 -0.22 -16.52 1.48
C ALA A 64 0.03 -17.95 1.03
N GLN A 65 -0.99 -18.64 0.52
CA GLN A 65 -0.89 -20.04 0.05
C GLN A 65 -0.30 -20.16 -1.36
N ARG A 66 -0.43 -19.14 -2.20
CA ARG A 66 0.07 -19.12 -3.59
C ARG A 66 1.53 -18.67 -3.70
N THR A 67 2.08 -18.03 -2.65
CA THR A 67 3.44 -17.48 -2.63
C THR A 67 4.32 -18.13 -1.55
N LYS A 68 5.66 -18.01 -1.69
CA LYS A 68 6.61 -18.62 -0.76
C LYS A 68 7.54 -17.62 -0.07
N ARG A 69 7.93 -16.55 -0.75
CA ARG A 69 8.89 -15.54 -0.28
C ARG A 69 8.28 -14.16 -0.18
N LEU A 70 7.36 -13.83 -1.07
CA LEU A 70 6.68 -12.54 -1.14
C LEU A 70 6.02 -12.24 0.20
N ARG A 71 6.41 -11.13 0.81
CA ARG A 71 5.68 -10.56 1.95
C ARG A 71 4.39 -9.97 1.43
N PHE A 72 3.40 -9.80 2.28
CA PHE A 72 2.12 -9.25 1.85
C PHE A 72 1.38 -8.62 3.02
N GLY A 73 0.44 -7.72 2.72
CA GLY A 73 -0.39 -7.15 3.76
C GLY A 73 -1.42 -6.15 3.24
N PRO A 74 -2.37 -5.77 4.09
CA PRO A 74 -3.24 -4.63 3.79
C PRO A 74 -2.41 -3.35 3.79
N LEU A 75 -2.80 -2.41 2.97
CA LEU A 75 -2.30 -1.05 3.03
C LEU A 75 -3.45 -0.09 2.65
N VAL A 76 -4.40 0.02 3.60
CA VAL A 76 -4.32 -0.38 5.02
C VAL A 76 -5.55 -1.21 5.44
N TYR A 77 -5.54 -1.85 6.63
CA TYR A 77 -6.77 -2.12 7.36
C TYR A 77 -7.35 -0.81 7.85
N THR A 78 -8.63 -0.58 7.57
CA THR A 78 -9.36 0.59 8.07
C THR A 78 -9.88 0.29 9.47
N LEU A 79 -9.06 0.58 10.50
CA LEU A 79 -9.35 0.18 11.89
C LEU A 79 -10.63 0.78 12.46
N SER A 80 -11.14 1.86 11.89
CA SER A 80 -12.44 2.42 12.29
C SER A 80 -13.65 1.62 11.80
N LEU A 81 -13.47 0.68 10.86
CA LEU A 81 -14.56 -0.09 10.26
C LEU A 81 -14.66 -1.51 10.81
N THR A 82 -13.64 -1.99 11.52
CA THR A 82 -13.59 -3.38 11.97
C THR A 82 -13.30 -3.46 13.47
N HIS A 83 -13.96 -4.40 14.14
CA HIS A 83 -13.74 -4.61 15.57
C HIS A 83 -12.30 -5.04 15.87
N PRO A 84 -11.59 -4.39 16.82
CA PRO A 84 -10.15 -4.60 17.03
C PRO A 84 -9.77 -6.06 17.37
N ILE A 85 -10.59 -6.81 18.11
CA ILE A 85 -10.33 -8.23 18.38
C ILE A 85 -10.31 -9.03 17.06
N ARG A 86 -11.20 -8.74 16.11
CA ARG A 86 -11.21 -9.41 14.81
C ARG A 86 -9.92 -9.14 14.05
N ILE A 87 -9.42 -7.91 14.07
CA ILE A 87 -8.15 -7.54 13.42
C ILE A 87 -6.97 -8.29 14.07
N ILE A 88 -6.92 -8.38 15.40
CA ILE A 88 -5.88 -9.13 16.10
C ILE A 88 -5.84 -10.59 15.64
N GLU A 89 -7.01 -11.24 15.63
CA GLU A 89 -7.14 -12.64 15.24
C GLU A 89 -6.74 -12.86 13.77
N GLU A 90 -7.21 -12.04 12.85
CA GLU A 90 -6.89 -12.13 11.42
C GLU A 90 -5.42 -11.88 11.15
N VAL A 91 -4.80 -10.91 11.83
CA VAL A 91 -3.35 -10.62 11.74
C VAL A 91 -2.54 -11.82 12.22
N CYS A 92 -2.87 -12.38 13.38
CA CYS A 92 -2.18 -13.55 13.90
C CYS A 92 -2.33 -14.77 12.99
N MET A 93 -3.55 -15.02 12.46
CA MET A 93 -3.79 -16.12 11.54
C MET A 93 -2.99 -15.97 10.25
N LEU A 94 -2.99 -14.80 9.61
CA LEU A 94 -2.25 -14.54 8.37
C LEU A 94 -0.74 -14.66 8.58
N ASP A 95 -0.24 -14.17 9.70
CA ASP A 95 1.18 -14.26 10.04
C ASP A 95 1.61 -15.73 10.24
N GLN A 96 0.83 -16.52 10.98
CA GLN A 96 1.06 -17.94 11.16
C GLN A 96 0.95 -18.74 9.85
N MET A 97 -0.12 -18.53 9.06
CA MET A 97 -0.36 -19.23 7.80
C MET A 97 0.72 -18.93 6.74
N SER A 98 1.40 -17.81 6.85
CA SER A 98 2.43 -17.39 5.91
C SER A 98 3.86 -17.67 6.38
N GLY A 99 4.05 -18.11 7.62
CA GLY A 99 5.39 -18.30 8.20
C GLY A 99 6.10 -16.95 8.46
N GLY A 100 5.37 -15.92 8.93
CA GLY A 100 5.95 -14.64 9.32
C GLY A 100 6.19 -13.68 8.13
N ARG A 101 5.38 -13.75 7.07
CA ARG A 101 5.50 -12.86 5.90
C ARG A 101 4.50 -11.70 5.89
N LEU A 102 3.68 -11.56 6.92
CA LEU A 102 2.70 -10.48 6.98
C LEU A 102 3.38 -9.12 7.19
N GLU A 103 2.88 -8.10 6.49
CA GLU A 103 3.14 -6.67 6.70
C GLU A 103 1.82 -6.03 7.17
N LEU A 104 1.82 -5.29 8.27
CA LEU A 104 0.60 -4.78 8.88
C LEU A 104 0.39 -3.30 8.55
N GLY A 105 -0.33 -3.01 7.49
CA GLY A 105 -0.75 -1.65 7.20
C GLY A 105 -2.03 -1.27 7.96
N ILE A 106 -2.01 -0.11 8.59
CA ILE A 106 -3.10 0.41 9.41
C ILE A 106 -3.47 1.83 9.00
N GLY A 107 -4.73 2.18 9.12
CA GLY A 107 -5.21 3.52 8.82
C GLY A 107 -6.62 3.78 9.36
N ARG A 108 -6.97 5.07 9.37
CA ARG A 108 -8.29 5.52 9.79
C ARG A 108 -9.37 5.27 8.74
N GLY A 109 -8.98 5.21 7.47
CA GLY A 109 -9.86 5.37 6.32
C GLY A 109 -9.97 6.83 5.87
N SER A 110 -10.30 7.04 4.61
CA SER A 110 -10.36 8.36 3.98
C SER A 110 -11.75 8.73 3.47
N SER A 111 -12.61 7.76 3.20
CA SER A 111 -13.92 7.97 2.60
C SER A 111 -15.03 8.08 3.67
N PRO A 112 -15.68 9.25 3.83
CA PRO A 112 -16.80 9.39 4.74
C PRO A 112 -18.00 8.54 4.31
N TYR A 113 -18.11 8.21 3.03
CA TYR A 113 -19.18 7.37 2.49
C TYR A 113 -19.01 5.92 2.94
N GLU A 114 -17.80 5.37 2.81
CA GLU A 114 -17.47 4.04 3.30
C GLU A 114 -17.69 3.93 4.81
N MET A 115 -17.21 4.92 5.57
CA MET A 115 -17.48 5.00 7.02
C MET A 115 -18.97 4.96 7.33
N GLY A 116 -19.79 5.71 6.58
CA GLY A 116 -21.24 5.74 6.74
C GLY A 116 -21.91 4.38 6.52
N TYR A 117 -21.38 3.53 5.62
CA TYR A 117 -21.92 2.17 5.40
C TYR A 117 -21.77 1.27 6.63
N PHE A 118 -20.77 1.53 7.46
CA PHE A 118 -20.52 0.82 8.72
C PHE A 118 -21.05 1.56 9.95
N GLY A 119 -21.85 2.63 9.75
CA GLY A 119 -22.41 3.40 10.85
C GLY A 119 -21.40 4.28 11.59
N VAL A 120 -20.23 4.49 11.01
CA VAL A 120 -19.17 5.33 11.61
C VAL A 120 -19.33 6.78 11.16
N ASN A 121 -19.40 7.71 12.12
CA ASN A 121 -19.34 9.14 11.83
C ASN A 121 -17.90 9.54 11.50
N ALA A 122 -17.67 10.04 10.29
CA ALA A 122 -16.34 10.44 9.81
C ALA A 122 -15.68 11.53 10.67
N GLU A 123 -16.46 12.46 11.27
CA GLU A 123 -15.93 13.51 12.15
C GLU A 123 -15.33 12.95 13.44
N ASN A 124 -15.92 11.87 13.98
CA ASN A 124 -15.48 11.22 15.21
C ASN A 124 -14.57 10.00 14.97
N SER A 125 -14.34 9.62 13.72
CA SER A 125 -13.56 8.42 13.36
C SER A 125 -12.11 8.46 13.85
N GLY A 126 -11.57 9.65 14.14
CA GLY A 126 -10.21 9.80 14.65
C GLY A 126 -10.01 9.17 16.02
N LYS A 127 -10.94 9.38 16.96
CA LYS A 127 -10.87 8.77 18.31
C LYS A 127 -11.05 7.26 18.24
N LEU A 128 -12.06 6.81 17.47
CA LEU A 128 -12.31 5.38 17.27
C LEU A 128 -11.08 4.68 16.67
N TYR A 129 -10.41 5.32 15.69
CA TYR A 129 -9.17 4.81 15.12
C TYR A 129 -8.06 4.66 16.17
N ILE A 130 -7.83 5.69 17.00
CA ILE A 130 -6.80 5.66 18.05
C ILE A 130 -7.06 4.52 19.05
N GLU A 131 -8.28 4.42 19.57
CA GLU A 131 -8.63 3.34 20.51
C GLU A 131 -8.52 1.94 19.85
N SER A 132 -8.99 1.78 18.61
CA SER A 132 -8.80 0.55 17.84
C SER A 132 -7.32 0.19 17.71
N PHE A 133 -6.48 1.17 17.37
CA PHE A 133 -5.04 0.98 17.23
C PHE A 133 -4.40 0.53 18.55
N ASP A 134 -4.73 1.20 19.66
CA ASP A 134 -4.18 0.86 20.99
C ASP A 134 -4.58 -0.56 21.40
N VAL A 135 -5.84 -0.95 21.19
CA VAL A 135 -6.33 -2.31 21.49
C VAL A 135 -5.64 -3.34 20.58
N VAL A 136 -5.50 -3.07 19.28
CA VAL A 136 -4.80 -3.97 18.36
C VAL A 136 -3.35 -4.15 18.78
N MET A 137 -2.63 -3.07 19.10
CA MET A 137 -1.23 -3.15 19.51
C MET A 137 -1.06 -3.86 20.87
N MET A 138 -1.99 -3.67 21.79
CA MET A 138 -2.03 -4.42 23.06
C MET A 138 -2.22 -5.91 22.79
N GLY A 139 -3.24 -6.30 22.03
CA GLY A 139 -3.54 -7.70 21.75
C GLY A 139 -2.47 -8.44 20.95
N LEU A 140 -1.72 -7.75 20.07
CA LEU A 140 -0.59 -8.34 19.33
C LEU A 140 0.65 -8.56 20.20
N LYS A 141 0.84 -7.73 21.28
CA LYS A 141 2.00 -7.79 22.18
C LYS A 141 1.74 -8.61 23.43
N GLU A 142 0.52 -8.49 23.96
CA GLU A 142 0.11 -9.06 25.22
C GLU A 142 -0.98 -10.11 24.98
N ARG A 143 -0.99 -11.16 25.76
CA ARG A 143 -2.00 -12.23 25.62
C ARG A 143 -3.28 -11.98 26.41
N LEU A 144 -3.41 -10.79 27.00
CA LEU A 144 -4.56 -10.40 27.81
C LEU A 144 -4.89 -8.94 27.57
N ILE A 145 -6.09 -8.64 27.08
CA ILE A 145 -6.52 -7.26 26.85
C ILE A 145 -7.28 -6.77 28.09
N ASN A 146 -6.80 -5.67 28.66
CA ASN A 146 -7.50 -4.83 29.61
C ASN A 146 -7.46 -3.40 29.07
N PHE A 147 -8.59 -2.89 28.61
CA PHE A 147 -8.67 -1.57 27.99
C PHE A 147 -9.98 -0.89 28.42
N GLU A 148 -9.90 0.38 28.78
CA GLU A 148 -11.05 1.22 29.13
C GLU A 148 -10.97 2.51 28.29
N GLY A 149 -11.92 2.68 27.37
CA GLY A 149 -12.00 3.82 26.44
C GLY A 149 -13.43 4.30 26.23
N GLU A 150 -13.59 5.26 25.33
CA GLU A 150 -14.89 5.79 24.94
C GLU A 150 -15.68 4.78 24.07
N HIS A 151 -14.97 4.06 23.17
CA HIS A 151 -15.56 3.16 22.18
C HIS A 151 -15.42 1.69 22.56
N PHE A 152 -14.33 1.33 23.25
CA PHE A 152 -14.03 -0.05 23.63
C PHE A 152 -13.77 -0.19 25.11
N ASN A 153 -14.35 -1.25 25.69
CA ASN A 153 -14.14 -1.63 27.10
C ASN A 153 -13.91 -3.14 27.17
N PHE A 154 -12.70 -3.56 27.52
CA PHE A 154 -12.31 -4.95 27.66
C PHE A 154 -11.73 -5.22 29.05
N LYS A 155 -12.15 -6.34 29.64
CA LYS A 155 -11.64 -6.77 30.94
C LYS A 155 -11.26 -8.24 30.87
N ASN A 156 -9.97 -8.52 31.03
CA ASN A 156 -9.41 -9.88 31.03
C ASN A 156 -9.80 -10.69 29.77
N VAL A 157 -9.75 -10.06 28.59
CA VAL A 157 -10.03 -10.76 27.34
C VAL A 157 -8.77 -11.50 26.89
N PRO A 158 -8.78 -12.85 26.88
CA PRO A 158 -7.59 -13.61 26.48
C PRO A 158 -7.43 -13.58 24.96
N ILE A 159 -6.18 -13.52 24.50
CA ILE A 159 -5.80 -13.70 23.09
C ILE A 159 -4.98 -14.97 22.98
N GLU A 160 -5.57 -16.04 22.44
CA GLU A 160 -4.92 -17.34 22.26
C GLU A 160 -4.01 -17.40 21.04
N LEU A 161 -4.32 -16.62 20.02
CA LEU A 161 -3.50 -16.51 18.81
C LEU A 161 -2.31 -15.57 19.06
N GLU A 162 -1.17 -15.89 18.44
CA GLU A 162 0.01 -15.02 18.44
C GLU A 162 0.68 -14.96 17.07
N CYS A 163 1.36 -13.85 16.79
CA CYS A 163 2.18 -13.72 15.59
C CYS A 163 3.51 -14.48 15.75
N ILE A 164 4.05 -15.00 14.65
CA ILE A 164 5.43 -15.48 14.54
C ILE A 164 6.39 -14.29 14.70
N GLN A 165 6.08 -13.19 14.03
CA GLN A 165 6.89 -11.97 14.06
C GLN A 165 6.73 -11.25 15.41
N LYS A 166 7.84 -10.87 16.04
CA LYS A 166 7.85 -10.21 17.35
C LYS A 166 8.57 -8.85 17.28
N PRO A 167 8.10 -7.83 17.99
CA PRO A 167 6.92 -7.82 18.87
C PRO A 167 5.60 -7.85 18.11
N THR A 168 5.59 -7.48 16.83
CA THR A 168 4.45 -7.46 15.90
C THR A 168 4.97 -7.62 14.47
N PRO A 169 4.13 -7.95 13.48
CA PRO A 169 4.48 -7.74 12.08
C PRO A 169 4.90 -6.29 11.82
N PRO A 170 5.79 -6.02 10.83
CA PRO A 170 6.18 -4.65 10.48
C PRO A 170 4.97 -3.78 10.17
N ILE A 171 4.90 -2.60 10.80
CA ILE A 171 3.77 -1.69 10.67
C ILE A 171 3.98 -0.76 9.49
N TRP A 172 2.90 -0.47 8.75
CA TRP A 172 2.86 0.48 7.65
C TRP A 172 1.76 1.52 7.84
N TYR A 173 2.06 2.76 7.45
CA TYR A 173 1.12 3.87 7.55
C TYR A 173 1.12 4.70 6.26
N GLY A 174 -0.08 4.98 5.72
CA GLY A 174 -0.25 5.91 4.61
C GLY A 174 -0.05 7.35 5.07
N MET A 175 0.91 8.07 4.50
CA MET A 175 1.27 9.41 4.93
C MET A 175 1.12 10.44 3.81
N SER A 176 0.37 11.49 4.07
CA SER A 176 0.17 12.61 3.15
C SER A 176 0.64 13.97 3.71
N GLN A 177 0.95 14.02 5.00
CA GLN A 177 1.35 15.24 5.70
C GLN A 177 2.47 14.97 6.71
N PRO A 178 3.42 15.91 6.94
CA PRO A 178 4.59 15.69 7.80
C PRO A 178 4.28 15.59 9.30
N HIS A 179 3.09 16.01 9.76
CA HIS A 179 2.78 16.09 11.20
C HIS A 179 2.81 14.74 11.94
N ALA A 180 2.53 13.63 11.25
CA ALA A 180 2.57 12.28 11.82
C ALA A 180 3.97 11.63 11.73
N VAL A 181 4.93 12.26 11.08
CA VAL A 181 6.29 11.73 10.90
C VAL A 181 6.99 11.44 12.22
N PRO A 182 6.97 12.35 13.24
CA PRO A 182 7.65 12.06 14.51
C PRO A 182 7.17 10.76 15.15
N TRP A 183 5.85 10.55 15.19
CA TRP A 183 5.28 9.29 15.70
C TRP A 183 5.75 8.08 14.89
N ALA A 184 5.72 8.16 13.57
CA ALA A 184 6.10 7.04 12.71
C ALA A 184 7.58 6.66 12.88
N ALA A 185 8.48 7.65 12.88
CA ALA A 185 9.91 7.43 13.05
C ALA A 185 10.26 6.89 14.44
N GLN A 186 9.62 7.41 15.51
CA GLN A 186 9.81 6.97 16.88
C GLN A 186 9.35 5.53 17.15
N ASN A 187 8.39 5.04 16.37
CA ASN A 187 7.81 3.71 16.52
C ASN A 187 8.24 2.72 15.42
N ASN A 188 9.28 3.03 14.66
CA ASN A 188 9.80 2.18 13.57
C ASN A 188 8.74 1.81 12.52
N VAL A 189 7.83 2.74 12.20
CA VAL A 189 6.72 2.52 11.28
C VAL A 189 7.17 2.81 9.84
N ASN A 190 7.00 1.85 8.94
CA ASN A 190 7.17 2.09 7.51
C ASN A 190 6.08 3.05 7.00
N ILE A 191 6.42 3.95 6.11
CA ILE A 191 5.47 4.92 5.57
C ILE A 191 5.31 4.78 4.06
N VAL A 192 4.15 5.19 3.55
CA VAL A 192 3.87 5.24 2.11
C VAL A 192 3.23 6.56 1.73
N CYS A 193 3.78 7.17 0.70
CA CYS A 193 3.29 8.40 0.08
C CYS A 193 2.83 8.13 -1.36
N ASN A 194 1.77 8.81 -1.80
CA ASN A 194 1.24 8.71 -3.17
C ASN A 194 1.23 10.06 -3.91
N GLY A 195 1.71 11.12 -3.26
CA GLY A 195 1.71 12.47 -3.80
C GLY A 195 2.85 12.75 -4.80
N PRO A 196 2.88 13.96 -5.37
CA PRO A 196 3.98 14.45 -6.21
C PRO A 196 5.27 14.65 -5.40
N GLY A 197 6.41 14.74 -6.10
CA GLY A 197 7.75 14.69 -5.51
C GLY A 197 8.03 15.65 -4.36
N ALA A 198 7.76 16.95 -4.51
CA ALA A 198 8.16 17.94 -3.49
C ALA A 198 7.47 17.76 -2.12
N PRO A 199 6.14 17.53 -2.01
CA PRO A 199 5.51 17.17 -0.75
C PRO A 199 6.04 15.87 -0.13
N VAL A 200 6.35 14.87 -0.96
CA VAL A 200 6.94 13.61 -0.48
C VAL A 200 8.32 13.85 0.09
N LYS A 201 9.14 14.66 -0.59
CA LYS A 201 10.47 15.03 -0.08
C LYS A 201 10.42 15.63 1.33
N ALA A 202 9.49 16.54 1.57
CA ALA A 202 9.34 17.13 2.91
C ALA A 202 9.03 16.08 4.00
N ILE A 203 8.27 15.04 3.66
CA ILE A 203 7.97 13.91 4.57
C ILE A 203 9.23 13.06 4.80
N THR A 204 9.92 12.68 3.75
CA THR A 204 11.10 11.81 3.85
C THR A 204 12.30 12.49 4.51
N ASP A 205 12.51 13.79 4.25
CA ASP A 205 13.55 14.57 4.92
C ASP A 205 13.26 14.67 6.42
N ARG A 206 12.01 14.99 6.78
CA ARG A 206 11.60 15.03 8.20
C ARG A 206 11.71 13.66 8.88
N TYR A 207 11.42 12.57 8.15
CA TYR A 207 11.58 11.22 8.69
C TYR A 207 13.04 10.92 9.04
N ARG A 208 13.98 11.26 8.14
CA ARG A 208 15.41 11.09 8.38
C ARG A 208 15.92 11.92 9.56
N GLU A 209 15.48 13.18 9.66
CA GLU A 209 15.84 14.04 10.79
C GLU A 209 15.44 13.40 12.11
N VAL A 210 14.16 13.02 12.27
CA VAL A 210 13.66 12.42 13.51
C VAL A 210 14.32 11.06 13.78
N TRP A 211 14.56 10.27 12.75
CA TRP A 211 15.26 8.98 12.90
C TRP A 211 16.69 9.18 13.40
N ALA A 212 17.43 10.13 12.83
CA ALA A 212 18.80 10.43 13.22
C ALA A 212 18.94 10.94 14.66
N GLU A 213 17.92 11.59 15.22
CA GLU A 213 17.90 12.01 16.62
C GLU A 213 17.90 10.82 17.61
N GLN A 214 17.47 9.64 17.18
CA GLN A 214 17.27 8.47 18.04
C GLN A 214 18.16 7.28 17.70
N ASN A 215 18.62 7.19 16.46
CA ASN A 215 19.34 6.06 15.92
C ASN A 215 20.59 6.52 15.17
N SER A 216 21.69 5.83 15.39
CA SER A 216 22.96 6.14 14.74
C SER A 216 23.13 5.46 13.37
N ASP A 217 22.37 4.39 13.09
CA ASP A 217 22.49 3.61 11.86
C ASP A 217 21.32 3.87 10.91
N LEU A 218 21.66 4.40 9.73
CA LEU A 218 20.70 4.63 8.65
C LEU A 218 20.33 3.34 7.89
N GLN A 219 21.08 2.24 8.09
CA GLN A 219 20.79 0.97 7.42
C GLN A 219 19.53 0.31 7.97
N ASP A 220 19.24 0.53 9.26
CA ASP A 220 18.06 0.01 9.94
C ASP A 220 16.83 0.90 9.78
N MET A 221 16.95 2.01 9.04
CA MET A 221 15.85 2.94 8.85
C MET A 221 14.65 2.26 8.15
N PRO A 222 13.43 2.45 8.68
CA PRO A 222 12.22 1.93 8.07
C PRO A 222 12.04 2.36 6.60
N LYS A 223 11.18 1.65 5.89
CA LYS A 223 10.89 1.93 4.50
C LYS A 223 10.05 3.20 4.37
N MET A 224 10.51 4.10 3.53
CA MET A 224 9.77 5.28 3.08
C MET A 224 9.35 5.04 1.65
N GLY A 225 8.10 4.66 1.47
CA GLY A 225 7.54 4.19 0.21
C GLY A 225 6.95 5.29 -0.66
N LEU A 226 7.07 5.10 -1.98
CA LEU A 226 6.46 5.94 -3.00
C LEU A 226 5.63 5.09 -3.96
N GLY A 227 4.32 5.35 -4.03
CA GLY A 227 3.42 4.65 -4.95
C GLY A 227 3.40 5.28 -6.34
N ARG A 228 3.63 4.47 -7.39
CA ARG A 228 3.58 4.90 -8.80
C ARG A 228 2.88 3.89 -9.69
N HIS A 229 2.05 4.36 -10.61
CA HIS A 229 1.54 3.54 -11.71
C HIS A 229 2.66 3.36 -12.72
N ILE A 230 2.86 2.15 -13.21
CA ILE A 230 3.94 1.83 -14.16
C ILE A 230 3.38 1.07 -15.34
N VAL A 231 3.65 1.57 -16.54
CA VAL A 231 3.29 0.90 -17.80
C VAL A 231 4.51 0.88 -18.72
N ILE A 232 4.97 -0.31 -19.04
CA ILE A 232 6.05 -0.55 -19.98
C ILE A 232 5.49 -1.23 -21.23
N ALA A 233 5.90 -0.77 -22.41
CA ALA A 233 5.62 -1.41 -23.67
C ALA A 233 6.80 -1.23 -24.64
N GLU A 234 6.70 -1.80 -25.84
CA GLU A 234 7.76 -1.80 -26.85
C GLU A 234 8.09 -0.39 -27.38
N SER A 235 7.11 0.54 -27.28
CA SER A 235 7.31 1.96 -27.63
C SER A 235 6.60 2.86 -26.62
N TYR A 236 7.03 4.13 -26.56
CA TYR A 236 6.38 5.15 -25.74
C TYR A 236 4.90 5.31 -26.11
N GLU A 237 4.58 5.36 -27.39
CA GLU A 237 3.22 5.59 -27.88
C GLU A 237 2.29 4.46 -27.41
N LYS A 238 2.76 3.20 -27.50
CA LYS A 238 1.97 2.04 -27.02
C LYS A 238 1.81 2.07 -25.51
N ALA A 239 2.89 2.30 -24.77
CA ALA A 239 2.84 2.42 -23.32
C ALA A 239 1.92 3.55 -22.85
N TYR A 240 2.01 4.72 -23.52
CA TYR A 240 1.16 5.87 -23.23
C TYR A 240 -0.33 5.55 -23.46
N ALA A 241 -0.68 4.93 -24.59
CA ALA A 241 -2.06 4.56 -24.89
C ALA A 241 -2.64 3.56 -23.88
N LEU A 242 -1.85 2.53 -23.49
CA LEU A 242 -2.22 1.56 -22.45
C LEU A 242 -2.36 2.23 -21.09
N GLY A 243 -1.39 3.06 -20.71
CA GLY A 243 -1.41 3.80 -19.46
C GLY A 243 -2.62 4.71 -19.34
N LYS A 244 -2.95 5.44 -20.42
CA LYS A 244 -4.14 6.30 -20.46
C LYS A 244 -5.42 5.50 -20.28
N LYS A 245 -5.59 4.39 -21.01
CA LYS A 245 -6.74 3.48 -20.89
C LYS A 245 -6.92 2.99 -19.46
N GLY A 246 -5.84 2.51 -18.84
CA GLY A 246 -5.87 2.00 -17.47
C GLY A 246 -6.12 3.10 -16.44
N PHE A 247 -5.45 4.23 -16.57
CA PHE A 247 -5.56 5.35 -15.63
C PHE A 247 -6.93 6.00 -15.63
N ASP A 248 -7.49 6.28 -16.79
CA ASP A 248 -8.82 6.88 -16.93
C ASP A 248 -9.88 6.00 -16.22
N LYS A 249 -9.82 4.68 -16.42
CA LYS A 249 -10.73 3.74 -15.75
C LYS A 249 -10.51 3.66 -14.25
N TRP A 250 -9.25 3.55 -13.81
CA TRP A 250 -8.89 3.54 -12.40
C TRP A 250 -9.31 4.84 -11.71
N TYR A 251 -9.09 6.00 -12.34
CA TYR A 251 -9.48 7.29 -11.76
C TYR A 251 -11.00 7.44 -11.64
N GLN A 252 -11.76 6.90 -12.59
CA GLN A 252 -13.21 6.81 -12.46
C GLN A 252 -13.63 6.00 -11.24
N SER A 253 -12.96 4.88 -10.98
CA SER A 253 -13.19 4.05 -9.80
C SER A 253 -12.81 4.78 -8.50
N LEU A 254 -11.68 5.51 -8.49
CA LEU A 254 -11.26 6.34 -7.37
C LEU A 254 -12.30 7.43 -7.02
N GLN A 255 -12.89 8.04 -8.02
CA GLN A 255 -13.87 9.12 -7.84
C GLN A 255 -15.31 8.61 -7.66
N TYR A 256 -15.55 7.31 -7.79
CA TYR A 256 -16.90 6.75 -7.90
C TYR A 256 -17.84 7.19 -6.78
N LEU A 257 -17.49 6.95 -5.53
CA LEU A 257 -18.34 7.32 -4.38
C LEU A 257 -18.51 8.83 -4.24
N TRP A 258 -17.47 9.59 -4.51
CA TRP A 258 -17.51 11.04 -4.42
C TRP A 258 -18.44 11.65 -5.48
N ARG A 259 -18.36 11.19 -6.72
CA ARG A 259 -19.25 11.63 -7.81
C ARG A 259 -20.68 11.18 -7.60
N ALA A 260 -20.88 9.93 -7.15
CA ALA A 260 -22.22 9.40 -6.86
C ALA A 260 -22.95 10.19 -5.76
N ASN A 261 -22.21 10.83 -4.86
CA ASN A 261 -22.76 11.68 -3.80
C ASN A 261 -22.68 13.18 -4.11
N GLY A 262 -22.41 13.57 -5.36
CA GLY A 262 -22.40 14.97 -5.79
C GLY A 262 -21.20 15.81 -5.29
N ASN A 263 -20.17 15.18 -4.73
CA ASN A 263 -19.01 15.86 -4.15
C ASN A 263 -17.70 15.36 -4.77
N PRO A 264 -17.40 15.60 -6.05
CA PRO A 264 -16.17 15.14 -6.66
C PRO A 264 -14.95 15.66 -5.88
N MET A 265 -13.96 14.80 -5.68
CA MET A 265 -12.72 15.17 -4.99
C MET A 265 -11.92 16.18 -5.84
N THR A 266 -11.94 17.45 -5.46
CA THR A 266 -11.23 18.51 -6.17
C THR A 266 -9.83 18.80 -5.59
N LYS A 267 -9.52 18.28 -4.40
CA LYS A 267 -8.27 18.53 -3.66
C LYS A 267 -7.42 17.27 -3.49
N TYR A 268 -7.57 16.28 -4.36
CA TYR A 268 -6.74 15.08 -4.30
C TYR A 268 -5.38 15.36 -4.97
N SER A 269 -4.32 14.79 -4.42
CA SER A 269 -2.95 14.98 -4.92
C SER A 269 -2.69 14.32 -6.28
N ILE A 270 -3.60 13.45 -6.73
CA ILE A 270 -3.52 12.78 -8.03
C ILE A 270 -4.45 13.51 -9.01
N PRO A 271 -3.93 14.09 -10.10
CA PRO A 271 -4.75 14.79 -11.09
C PRO A 271 -5.65 13.81 -11.86
N GLU A 272 -6.80 14.31 -12.30
CA GLU A 272 -7.69 13.56 -13.19
C GLU A 272 -7.12 13.44 -14.62
N ASP A 273 -6.48 14.52 -15.07
CA ASP A 273 -5.87 14.57 -16.39
C ASP A 273 -4.64 13.66 -16.46
N TYR A 274 -4.64 12.74 -17.41
CA TYR A 274 -3.58 11.76 -17.56
C TYR A 274 -2.22 12.40 -17.91
N ASP A 275 -2.21 13.43 -18.76
CA ASP A 275 -0.98 14.13 -19.14
C ASP A 275 -0.37 14.83 -17.92
N ALA A 276 -1.22 15.43 -17.07
CA ALA A 276 -0.79 16.01 -15.82
C ALA A 276 -0.27 14.94 -14.84
N ALA A 277 -0.86 13.76 -14.81
CA ALA A 277 -0.39 12.63 -13.99
C ALA A 277 0.98 12.12 -14.45
N VAL A 278 1.19 11.99 -15.76
CA VAL A 278 2.49 11.61 -16.34
C VAL A 278 3.53 12.71 -16.07
N LYS A 279 3.22 13.96 -16.36
CA LYS A 279 4.11 15.09 -16.11
C LYS A 279 4.48 15.26 -14.64
N GLY A 280 3.55 14.94 -13.75
CA GLY A 280 3.74 14.99 -12.28
C GLY A 280 4.43 13.76 -11.69
N GLY A 281 4.86 12.80 -12.51
CA GLY A 281 5.53 11.57 -12.05
C GLY A 281 4.62 10.58 -11.32
N ILE A 282 3.29 10.75 -11.37
CA ILE A 282 2.33 9.81 -10.75
C ILE A 282 2.21 8.53 -11.60
N VAL A 283 2.35 8.68 -12.91
CA VAL A 283 2.38 7.58 -13.87
C VAL A 283 3.73 7.60 -14.58
N LEU A 284 4.47 6.50 -14.47
CA LEU A 284 5.72 6.26 -15.20
C LEU A 284 5.40 5.41 -16.42
N VAL A 285 5.72 5.91 -17.61
CA VAL A 285 5.24 5.31 -18.85
C VAL A 285 6.30 5.38 -19.96
N GLY A 286 6.49 4.29 -20.70
CA GLY A 286 7.42 4.23 -21.82
C GLY A 286 8.02 2.85 -22.04
N THR A 287 9.18 2.82 -22.70
CA THR A 287 10.04 1.64 -22.74
C THR A 287 10.72 1.44 -21.37
N SER A 288 11.29 0.27 -21.12
CA SER A 288 12.02 -0.02 -19.88
C SER A 288 13.09 1.04 -19.56
N ALA A 289 13.84 1.49 -20.56
CA ALA A 289 14.85 2.53 -20.42
C ALA A 289 14.25 3.88 -19.95
N GLN A 290 13.12 4.28 -20.56
CA GLN A 290 12.45 5.52 -20.22
C GLN A 290 11.82 5.45 -18.81
N VAL A 291 11.23 4.32 -18.45
CA VAL A 291 10.66 4.12 -17.11
C VAL A 291 11.76 4.11 -16.03
N ARG A 292 12.91 3.51 -16.33
CA ARG A 292 14.07 3.55 -15.43
C ARG A 292 14.54 4.98 -15.19
N GLU A 293 14.72 5.79 -16.22
CA GLU A 293 15.13 7.20 -16.11
C GLU A 293 14.11 8.02 -15.29
N GLN A 294 12.81 7.82 -15.53
CA GLN A 294 11.75 8.47 -14.76
C GLN A 294 11.81 8.07 -13.29
N LEU A 295 12.04 6.79 -13.00
CA LEU A 295 12.11 6.27 -11.64
C LEU A 295 13.36 6.77 -10.89
N GLU A 296 14.52 6.81 -11.54
CA GLU A 296 15.77 7.40 -10.99
C GLU A 296 15.51 8.85 -10.55
N ARG A 297 14.85 9.64 -11.39
CA ARG A 297 14.47 11.03 -11.08
C ARG A 297 13.50 11.13 -9.89
N GLU A 298 12.49 10.26 -9.84
CA GLU A 298 11.56 10.25 -8.69
C GLU A 298 12.26 9.90 -7.38
N ILE A 299 13.16 8.92 -7.40
CA ILE A 299 13.95 8.54 -6.24
C ILE A 299 14.87 9.68 -5.79
N GLU A 300 15.55 10.34 -6.73
CA GLU A 300 16.43 11.48 -6.45
C GLU A 300 15.65 12.65 -5.83
N ILE A 301 14.49 13.00 -6.40
CA ILE A 301 13.65 14.09 -5.91
C ILE A 301 13.10 13.78 -4.52
N THR A 302 12.60 12.57 -4.30
CA THR A 302 11.85 12.22 -3.09
C THR A 302 12.71 11.64 -1.98
N GLY A 303 13.86 11.07 -2.33
CA GLY A 303 14.74 10.40 -1.40
C GLY A 303 14.14 9.14 -0.74
N VAL A 304 13.16 8.50 -1.33
CA VAL A 304 12.57 7.25 -0.82
C VAL A 304 13.53 6.08 -0.95
N ASN A 305 13.31 5.03 -0.15
CA ASN A 305 14.07 3.78 -0.19
C ASN A 305 13.19 2.57 -0.55
N TYR A 306 11.94 2.81 -0.91
CA TYR A 306 10.98 1.79 -1.29
C TYR A 306 10.02 2.31 -2.38
N ILE A 307 9.86 1.57 -3.45
CA ILE A 307 8.92 1.89 -4.53
C ILE A 307 7.78 0.87 -4.51
N LEU A 308 6.54 1.38 -4.44
CA LEU A 308 5.34 0.58 -4.61
C LEU A 308 4.82 0.75 -6.03
N THR A 309 5.07 -0.24 -6.84
CA THR A 309 4.63 -0.29 -8.25
C THR A 309 3.16 -0.66 -8.36
N ARG A 310 2.46 -0.12 -9.34
CA ARG A 310 1.11 -0.53 -9.74
C ARG A 310 1.14 -0.90 -11.21
N PHE A 311 1.21 -2.20 -11.51
CA PHE A 311 1.21 -2.71 -12.88
C PHE A 311 -0.20 -3.08 -13.37
N ALA A 312 -1.09 -3.42 -12.45
CA ALA A 312 -2.44 -3.88 -12.73
C ALA A 312 -3.47 -2.88 -12.20
N PHE A 313 -4.07 -2.10 -13.07
CA PHE A 313 -5.07 -1.09 -12.71
C PHE A 313 -6.00 -0.78 -13.88
N GLY A 314 -7.23 -0.36 -13.58
CA GLY A 314 -8.24 -0.02 -14.56
C GLY A 314 -8.57 -1.19 -15.49
N ASP A 315 -8.54 -0.92 -16.78
CA ASP A 315 -8.85 -1.88 -17.83
C ASP A 315 -7.62 -2.55 -18.45
N LEU A 316 -6.47 -2.52 -17.78
CA LEU A 316 -5.31 -3.30 -18.22
C LEU A 316 -5.61 -4.80 -18.10
N SER A 317 -5.32 -5.54 -19.16
CA SER A 317 -5.44 -7.00 -19.18
C SER A 317 -4.33 -7.65 -18.34
N LEU A 318 -4.49 -8.94 -18.06
CA LEU A 318 -3.44 -9.73 -17.41
C LEU A 318 -2.14 -9.70 -18.22
N GLU A 319 -2.22 -9.84 -19.55
CA GLU A 319 -1.08 -9.86 -20.44
C GLU A 319 -0.37 -8.51 -20.49
N GLU A 320 -1.12 -7.39 -20.56
CA GLU A 320 -0.56 -6.03 -20.55
C GLU A 320 0.15 -5.75 -19.21
N SER A 321 -0.48 -6.12 -18.09
CA SER A 321 0.09 -5.98 -16.76
C SER A 321 1.33 -6.85 -16.55
N ARG A 322 1.27 -8.10 -17.04
CA ARG A 322 2.38 -9.05 -16.96
C ARG A 322 3.56 -8.61 -17.80
N TYR A 323 3.33 -8.10 -19.03
CA TYR A 323 4.41 -7.56 -19.86
C TYR A 323 5.16 -6.43 -19.16
N SER A 324 4.42 -5.44 -18.58
CA SER A 324 5.03 -4.35 -17.82
C SER A 324 5.83 -4.86 -16.63
N LEU A 325 5.30 -5.83 -15.89
CA LEU A 325 5.95 -6.43 -14.73
C LEU A 325 7.23 -7.17 -15.11
N GLU A 326 7.18 -8.07 -16.10
CA GLU A 326 8.33 -8.89 -16.53
C GLU A 326 9.43 -8.01 -17.14
N SER A 327 9.07 -6.97 -17.90
CA SER A 327 10.02 -5.97 -18.40
C SER A 327 10.65 -5.15 -17.25
N PHE A 328 9.87 -4.80 -16.24
CA PHE A 328 10.38 -4.09 -15.06
C PHE A 328 11.35 -4.95 -14.27
N GLU A 329 11.02 -6.21 -14.03
CA GLU A 329 11.88 -7.18 -13.34
C GLU A 329 13.22 -7.34 -14.05
N SER A 330 13.19 -7.61 -15.37
CA SER A 330 14.39 -7.98 -16.13
C SER A 330 15.28 -6.81 -16.52
N GLU A 331 14.70 -5.59 -16.74
CA GLU A 331 15.43 -4.48 -17.34
C GLU A 331 15.50 -3.23 -16.44
N VAL A 332 14.62 -3.09 -15.44
CA VAL A 332 14.60 -1.91 -14.58
C VAL A 332 15.16 -2.23 -13.19
N MET A 333 14.66 -3.26 -12.50
CA MET A 333 15.09 -3.59 -11.13
C MET A 333 16.61 -3.79 -10.98
N PRO A 334 17.32 -4.48 -11.89
CA PRO A 334 18.75 -4.73 -11.74
C PRO A 334 19.60 -3.45 -11.67
N ALA A 335 19.18 -2.38 -12.36
CA ALA A 335 19.92 -1.10 -12.33
C ALA A 335 19.97 -0.46 -10.94
N PHE A 336 19.04 -0.80 -10.04
CA PHE A 336 19.00 -0.30 -8.66
C PHE A 336 19.65 -1.25 -7.65
N GLU A 337 19.96 -2.48 -8.04
CA GLU A 337 20.72 -3.44 -7.24
C GLU A 337 22.23 -3.22 -7.39
N ASP A 338 22.69 -2.94 -8.61
CA ASP A 338 24.12 -2.78 -8.95
C ASP A 338 24.72 -1.41 -8.49
N SER A 339 23.88 -0.38 -8.34
CA SER A 339 24.37 0.94 -7.91
C SER A 339 24.98 0.97 -6.51
N MET A 340 24.97 -0.13 -5.77
CA MET A 340 25.50 -0.28 -4.43
C MET A 340 26.82 -1.06 -4.33
N ALA A 341 27.24 -1.71 -5.40
CA ALA A 341 28.58 -2.32 -5.44
C ALA A 341 29.70 -1.30 -5.68
N LEU A 342 29.35 -0.03 -5.97
CA LEU A 342 30.27 1.05 -6.37
C LEU A 342 30.30 2.25 -5.39
N ALA A 343 29.55 2.22 -4.28
CA ALA A 343 29.56 3.23 -3.22
C ALA A 343 30.07 2.65 -1.89
#